data_17b89933afd724e8a0c1a46eb76275b4
#
_entry.id   17b89933afd724e8a0c1a46eb76275b4
#
_cell.length_a   1.000
_cell.length_b   1.000
_cell.length_c   1.000
_cell.angle_alpha   90.00
_cell.angle_beta   90.00
_cell.angle_gamma   90.00
#
_symmetry.space_group_name_H-M   'P 1'
#
loop_
_entity.id
_entity.type
_entity.pdbx_description
1 polymer ?
#
loop_
_entity_poly.entity_id
_entity_poly.type
_entity_poly.pdbx_seq_one_letter_code
_entity_poly.pdbx_strand_id
1 'polypeptide(L)'
;MEYYFTEIDNFIMKIQILDYPEEIQEKVIYLLQDGKRLRPILCIIFSDLENSNLNNRDIFKLKTKTSLDLNSSDDETKKIVYRFASFIEQIHCLSLVLDDLPEMDNDSMRRGRASFHSKFSSDYTNFFIYYMFNRLGLSLNSILDTYIYTNINDNLNPTNNSILNNNIKFANKIKHLLSANLNILLDGQFNDLQSSFSKKPHQKQLLKKPHQNSQENDFIDNKGARGAEALARESRGAEGSFSKKPHQNIDALARELEGLKPSQQYINEIDVIIDFIEETGLEETDELSLAMIRNIDLNMKKTSSLFTLSICSGFLLQLWIKQYEFEKYTIIYEKLKIWSNILGYMFQISDDILDMEDDAVKDNPNICQIIGKDNTSIVLKKGCGWLFVNIKKIVLECNTNLDNTNTYNSIHFNLDVIKEIIDKIVKRIET
;
A
#
# COMPACT_ATOMS: atom_id res chain seq x y z
N MET A 1 18.51 4.15 8.73
CA MET A 1 17.08 4.50 8.81
C MET A 1 16.83 5.83 9.49
N GLU A 2 17.46 6.15 10.62
CA GLU A 2 17.28 7.41 11.36
C GLU A 2 17.55 8.68 10.53
N TYR A 3 18.60 8.64 9.69
CA TYR A 3 18.89 9.72 8.75
C TYR A 3 17.70 10.02 7.81
N TYR A 4 17.15 9.00 7.15
CA TYR A 4 16.00 9.16 6.25
C TYR A 4 14.76 9.66 6.98
N PHE A 5 14.54 9.17 8.21
CA PHE A 5 13.44 9.66 9.04
C PHE A 5 13.58 11.16 9.30
N THR A 6 14.75 11.60 9.75
CA THR A 6 14.99 13.02 10.08
C THR A 6 14.81 13.93 8.86
N GLU A 7 15.34 13.52 7.71
CA GLU A 7 15.23 14.30 6.47
C GLU A 7 13.78 14.42 5.99
N ILE A 8 13.05 13.31 5.89
CA ILE A 8 11.67 13.34 5.40
C ILE A 8 10.71 13.97 6.41
N ASP A 9 10.90 13.78 7.72
CA ASP A 9 10.08 14.40 8.73
C ASP A 9 10.28 15.93 8.74
N ASN A 10 11.51 16.41 8.64
CA ASN A 10 11.78 17.83 8.46
C ASN A 10 11.15 18.40 7.19
N PHE A 11 11.20 17.66 6.07
CA PHE A 11 10.56 18.08 4.83
C PHE A 11 9.04 18.21 5.00
N ILE A 12 8.40 17.18 5.54
CA ILE A 12 6.95 17.15 5.77
C ILE A 12 6.53 18.29 6.72
N MET A 13 7.17 18.38 7.89
CA MET A 13 6.73 19.24 8.98
C MET A 13 7.14 20.72 8.83
N LYS A 14 8.12 21.03 7.98
CA LYS A 14 8.62 22.40 7.82
C LYS A 14 8.41 22.98 6.42
N ILE A 15 8.34 22.13 5.38
CA ILE A 15 8.26 22.59 3.99
C ILE A 15 6.88 22.28 3.42
N GLN A 16 6.48 21.00 3.44
CA GLN A 16 5.21 20.58 2.85
C GLN A 16 3.98 21.22 3.52
N ILE A 17 4.06 21.53 4.83
CA ILE A 17 2.99 22.21 5.56
C ILE A 17 2.70 23.59 4.96
N LEU A 18 3.72 24.29 4.44
CA LEU A 18 3.56 25.61 3.85
C LEU A 18 2.73 25.61 2.54
N ASP A 19 2.52 24.47 1.92
CA ASP A 19 1.64 24.32 0.75
C ASP A 19 0.15 24.45 1.11
N TYR A 20 -0.19 24.48 2.42
CA TYR A 20 -1.55 24.63 2.92
C TYR A 20 -1.86 26.05 3.40
N PRO A 21 -3.11 26.52 3.28
CA PRO A 21 -3.55 27.75 3.90
C PRO A 21 -3.29 27.75 5.41
N GLU A 22 -2.93 28.89 5.97
CA GLU A 22 -2.54 29.02 7.38
C GLU A 22 -3.60 28.47 8.35
N GLU A 23 -4.89 28.69 8.05
CA GLU A 23 -6.03 28.23 8.85
C GLU A 23 -6.15 26.71 8.92
N ILE A 24 -5.54 26.00 7.95
CA ILE A 24 -5.59 24.53 7.85
C ILE A 24 -4.29 23.89 8.37
N GLN A 25 -3.18 24.63 8.41
CA GLN A 25 -1.86 24.07 8.74
C GLN A 25 -1.85 23.34 10.09
N GLU A 26 -2.50 23.90 11.13
CA GLU A 26 -2.61 23.26 12.45
C GLU A 26 -3.23 21.85 12.34
N LYS A 27 -4.25 21.68 11.51
CA LYS A 27 -4.97 20.43 11.31
C LYS A 27 -4.12 19.43 10.51
N VAL A 28 -3.39 19.92 9.51
CA VAL A 28 -2.45 19.10 8.73
C VAL A 28 -1.25 18.66 9.59
N ILE A 29 -0.73 19.54 10.44
CA ILE A 29 0.28 19.19 11.45
C ILE A 29 -0.25 18.08 12.36
N TYR A 30 -1.46 18.25 12.89
CA TYR A 30 -2.08 17.25 13.74
C TYR A 30 -2.29 15.91 13.02
N LEU A 31 -2.66 15.92 11.76
CA LEU A 31 -2.77 14.72 10.93
C LEU A 31 -1.42 13.98 10.81
N LEU A 32 -0.34 14.72 10.55
CA LEU A 32 0.95 14.16 10.12
C LEU A 32 1.93 13.91 11.26
N GLN A 33 1.79 14.55 12.43
CA GLN A 33 2.73 14.39 13.54
C GLN A 33 2.75 12.94 14.07
N ASP A 34 3.87 12.55 14.69
CA ASP A 34 4.10 11.25 15.32
C ASP A 34 4.02 10.03 14.36
N GLY A 35 4.12 10.25 13.04
CA GLY A 35 4.20 9.18 12.05
C GLY A 35 5.56 8.50 12.04
N LYS A 36 5.59 7.17 11.87
CA LYS A 36 6.83 6.37 11.73
C LYS A 36 7.56 6.61 10.40
N ARG A 37 6.97 7.29 9.45
CA ARG A 37 7.52 7.63 8.12
C ARG A 37 8.03 6.43 7.31
N LEU A 38 7.56 5.23 7.59
CA LEU A 38 8.08 4.02 6.94
C LEU A 38 7.83 4.03 5.42
N ARG A 39 6.62 4.42 5.00
CA ARG A 39 6.23 4.47 3.58
C ARG A 39 7.01 5.51 2.78
N PRO A 40 7.14 6.78 3.22
CA PRO A 40 7.99 7.74 2.54
C PRO A 40 9.48 7.35 2.54
N ILE A 41 10.00 6.74 3.62
CA ILE A 41 11.38 6.24 3.66
C ILE A 41 11.59 5.17 2.59
N LEU A 42 10.67 4.22 2.44
CA LEU A 42 10.74 3.19 1.38
C LEU A 42 10.75 3.83 -0.02
N CYS A 43 9.90 4.82 -0.28
CA CYS A 43 9.89 5.53 -1.56
C CYS A 43 11.26 6.17 -1.85
N ILE A 44 11.89 6.83 -0.87
CA ILE A 44 13.19 7.46 -1.01
C ILE A 44 14.29 6.42 -1.25
N ILE A 45 14.33 5.33 -0.48
CA ILE A 45 15.33 4.26 -0.63
C ILE A 45 15.28 3.64 -2.02
N PHE A 46 14.08 3.36 -2.52
CA PHE A 46 13.91 2.75 -3.84
C PHE A 46 14.06 3.74 -5.00
N SER A 47 14.12 5.05 -4.73
CA SER A 47 14.48 6.05 -5.75
C SER A 47 16.00 6.19 -5.95
N ASP A 48 16.82 5.61 -5.07
CA ASP A 48 18.30 5.67 -5.10
C ASP A 48 18.85 7.11 -5.22
N LEU A 49 18.13 8.04 -4.60
CA LEU A 49 18.43 9.46 -4.73
C LEU A 49 19.84 9.83 -4.25
N GLU A 50 20.39 9.07 -3.29
CA GLU A 50 21.70 9.34 -2.69
C GLU A 50 22.87 9.00 -3.62
N ASN A 51 22.69 8.01 -4.51
CA ASN A 51 23.76 7.55 -5.41
C ASN A 51 23.69 8.20 -6.80
N SER A 52 22.62 8.96 -7.07
CA SER A 52 22.35 9.43 -8.42
C SER A 52 23.28 10.55 -8.92
N ASN A 53 23.97 11.32 -8.02
CA ASN A 53 24.82 12.46 -8.44
C ASN A 53 25.96 12.80 -7.48
N LEU A 54 26.32 11.98 -6.50
CA LEU A 54 27.35 12.34 -5.54
C LEU A 54 28.66 11.59 -5.82
N ASN A 55 29.60 12.25 -6.50
CA ASN A 55 31.01 11.97 -6.29
C ASN A 55 31.26 11.96 -4.77
N ASN A 56 31.88 10.88 -4.24
CA ASN A 56 32.14 10.60 -2.82
C ASN A 56 32.73 11.75 -1.97
N ARG A 57 32.91 12.95 -2.51
CA ARG A 57 33.41 14.15 -1.80
C ARG A 57 32.32 15.03 -1.19
N ASP A 58 31.08 14.90 -1.60
CA ASP A 58 29.99 15.81 -1.18
C ASP A 58 29.08 15.22 -0.09
N ILE A 59 29.11 13.90 0.14
CA ILE A 59 28.38 13.24 1.25
C ILE A 59 28.85 13.80 2.61
N PHE A 60 30.12 14.19 2.74
CA PHE A 60 30.66 14.78 3.98
C PHE A 60 30.23 16.24 4.19
N LYS A 61 29.93 16.97 3.11
CA LYS A 61 29.46 18.37 3.19
C LYS A 61 27.97 18.50 3.51
N LEU A 62 27.15 17.51 3.12
CA LEU A 62 25.71 17.46 3.47
C LEU A 62 25.45 17.24 4.96
N LYS A 63 26.40 16.58 5.68
CA LYS A 63 26.30 16.37 7.14
C LYS A 63 26.42 17.67 7.97
N THR A 64 26.84 18.77 7.37
CA THR A 64 27.12 20.04 8.08
C THR A 64 26.19 21.21 7.67
N LYS A 65 25.36 21.06 6.64
CA LYS A 65 24.40 22.12 6.24
C LYS A 65 23.01 21.83 6.81
N THR A 66 22.66 22.54 7.87
CA THR A 66 21.34 22.53 8.53
C THR A 66 20.28 23.34 7.81
N SER A 67 20.52 23.79 6.58
CA SER A 67 19.55 24.47 5.73
C SER A 67 19.54 23.80 4.36
N LEU A 68 18.37 23.32 3.94
CA LEU A 68 18.04 22.97 2.57
C LEU A 68 18.23 24.25 1.70
N ASP A 69 19.45 24.47 1.19
CA ASP A 69 19.71 25.45 0.15
C ASP A 69 19.14 24.91 -1.17
N LEU A 70 17.91 25.25 -1.45
CA LEU A 70 17.05 24.75 -2.53
C LEU A 70 17.32 25.39 -3.92
N ASN A 71 18.57 25.76 -4.23
CA ASN A 71 18.86 26.60 -5.42
C ASN A 71 19.73 25.94 -6.52
N SER A 72 19.95 24.61 -6.49
CA SER A 72 20.66 23.89 -7.56
C SER A 72 19.75 22.94 -8.35
N SER A 73 20.10 22.56 -9.58
CA SER A 73 19.34 21.62 -10.43
C SER A 73 19.20 20.22 -9.80
N ASP A 74 20.19 19.78 -9.02
CA ASP A 74 20.16 18.52 -8.26
C ASP A 74 19.08 18.55 -7.17
N ASP A 75 18.64 19.73 -6.82
CA ASP A 75 17.64 20.03 -5.80
C ASP A 75 16.19 19.79 -6.31
N GLU A 76 15.89 20.06 -7.58
CA GLU A 76 14.52 19.83 -8.12
C GLU A 76 14.17 18.34 -8.16
N THR A 77 15.11 17.47 -8.53
CA THR A 77 14.91 16.02 -8.50
C THR A 77 14.64 15.53 -7.06
N LYS A 78 15.43 16.00 -6.09
CA LYS A 78 15.23 15.70 -4.68
C LYS A 78 13.86 16.18 -4.21
N LYS A 79 13.47 17.39 -4.57
CA LYS A 79 12.13 17.94 -4.24
C LYS A 79 11.00 17.08 -4.79
N ILE A 80 11.09 16.61 -6.03
CA ILE A 80 10.07 15.74 -6.65
C ILE A 80 9.93 14.46 -5.83
N VAL A 81 11.04 13.78 -5.51
CA VAL A 81 11.02 12.53 -4.72
C VAL A 81 10.44 12.75 -3.33
N TYR A 82 10.86 13.81 -2.63
CA TYR A 82 10.40 14.10 -1.27
C TYR A 82 8.93 14.55 -1.25
N ARG A 83 8.48 15.33 -2.24
CA ARG A 83 7.07 15.69 -2.39
C ARG A 83 6.22 14.46 -2.64
N PHE A 84 6.67 13.55 -3.49
CA PHE A 84 5.94 12.32 -3.76
C PHE A 84 5.92 11.38 -2.54
N ALA A 85 7.04 11.24 -1.83
CA ALA A 85 7.12 10.48 -0.59
C ALA A 85 6.19 11.08 0.49
N SER A 86 6.17 12.41 0.63
CA SER A 86 5.24 13.12 1.54
C SER A 86 3.77 12.93 1.15
N PHE A 87 3.47 12.94 -0.14
CA PHE A 87 2.13 12.67 -0.67
C PHE A 87 1.62 11.28 -0.25
N ILE A 88 2.46 10.25 -0.32
CA ILE A 88 2.10 8.89 0.14
C ILE A 88 1.80 8.87 1.64
N GLU A 89 2.61 9.55 2.45
CA GLU A 89 2.38 9.63 3.90
C GLU A 89 1.07 10.34 4.24
N GLN A 90 0.72 11.39 3.48
CA GLN A 90 -0.55 12.10 3.68
C GLN A 90 -1.74 11.20 3.37
N ILE A 91 -1.69 10.41 2.30
CA ILE A 91 -2.72 9.39 2.00
C ILE A 91 -2.83 8.40 3.15
N HIS A 92 -1.69 7.88 3.63
CA HIS A 92 -1.69 6.93 4.75
C HIS A 92 -2.30 7.53 6.01
N CYS A 93 -1.89 8.75 6.40
CA CYS A 93 -2.45 9.37 7.60
C CYS A 93 -3.95 9.67 7.44
N LEU A 94 -4.39 10.02 6.22
CA LEU A 94 -5.80 10.24 5.93
C LEU A 94 -6.63 8.96 5.99
N SER A 95 -6.09 7.81 5.53
CA SER A 95 -6.78 6.53 5.68
C SER A 95 -6.96 6.15 7.15
N LEU A 96 -5.99 6.45 8.02
CA LEU A 96 -6.13 6.23 9.47
C LEU A 96 -7.20 7.12 10.12
N VAL A 97 -7.36 8.37 9.62
CA VAL A 97 -8.46 9.24 10.09
C VAL A 97 -9.83 8.69 9.68
N LEU A 98 -9.91 8.07 8.49
CA LEU A 98 -11.12 7.38 8.05
C LEU A 98 -11.42 6.18 8.95
N ASP A 99 -10.41 5.34 9.25
CA ASP A 99 -10.55 4.18 10.12
C ASP A 99 -11.06 4.57 11.52
N ASP A 100 -10.56 5.68 12.07
CA ASP A 100 -10.91 6.15 13.42
C ASP A 100 -12.36 6.69 13.54
N LEU A 101 -13.06 6.99 12.43
CA LEU A 101 -14.40 7.59 12.48
C LEU A 101 -15.40 6.74 13.29
N PRO A 102 -16.43 7.38 13.93
CA PRO A 102 -17.46 6.66 14.68
C PRO A 102 -18.23 5.62 13.87
N GLU A 103 -18.32 5.82 12.56
CA GLU A 103 -18.97 4.91 11.62
C GLU A 103 -18.11 3.70 11.25
N MET A 104 -16.77 3.79 11.53
CA MET A 104 -15.76 2.76 11.28
C MET A 104 -15.39 2.07 12.61
N ASP A 105 -14.12 2.16 13.03
CA ASP A 105 -13.59 1.54 14.25
C ASP A 105 -14.03 2.29 15.53
N ASN A 106 -14.46 3.55 15.41
CA ASN A 106 -14.83 4.44 16.51
C ASN A 106 -13.70 4.60 17.54
N ASP A 107 -12.46 4.69 17.08
CA ASP A 107 -11.32 4.84 17.96
C ASP A 107 -11.18 6.30 18.44
N SER A 108 -11.28 6.51 19.76
CA SER A 108 -11.14 7.84 20.36
C SER A 108 -9.68 8.30 20.51
N MET A 109 -8.72 7.36 20.38
CA MET A 109 -7.30 7.59 20.59
C MET A 109 -6.47 7.01 19.44
N ARG A 110 -5.45 7.77 18.98
CA ARG A 110 -4.50 7.33 17.96
C ARG A 110 -3.09 7.83 18.29
N ARG A 111 -2.09 6.94 18.30
CA ARG A 111 -0.69 7.28 18.62
C ARG A 111 -0.56 8.00 19.99
N GLY A 112 -1.30 7.54 21.00
CA GLY A 112 -1.24 8.09 22.38
C GLY A 112 -1.92 9.45 22.57
N ARG A 113 -2.70 9.94 21.59
CA ARG A 113 -3.46 11.20 21.65
C ARG A 113 -4.87 11.01 21.09
N ALA A 114 -5.74 12.01 21.29
CA ALA A 114 -7.08 11.98 20.74
C ALA A 114 -7.06 11.71 19.22
N SER A 115 -7.95 10.86 18.71
CA SER A 115 -8.14 10.71 17.27
C SER A 115 -8.63 12.02 16.63
N PHE A 116 -8.56 12.14 15.31
CA PHE A 116 -8.88 13.39 14.65
C PHE A 116 -10.33 13.83 14.91
N HIS A 117 -11.29 12.89 14.81
CA HIS A 117 -12.70 13.17 15.07
C HIS A 117 -12.99 13.48 16.55
N SER A 118 -12.26 12.89 17.48
CA SER A 118 -12.38 13.18 18.92
C SER A 118 -11.87 14.58 19.27
N LYS A 119 -10.87 15.10 18.53
CA LYS A 119 -10.33 16.44 18.73
C LYS A 119 -11.13 17.53 18.02
N PHE A 120 -11.55 17.30 16.78
CA PHE A 120 -12.10 18.34 15.90
C PHE A 120 -13.59 18.13 15.56
N SER A 121 -14.28 17.18 16.16
CA SER A 121 -15.62 16.66 15.86
C SER A 121 -15.72 15.81 14.57
N SER A 122 -16.73 14.94 14.52
CA SER A 122 -16.96 14.07 13.37
C SER A 122 -17.36 14.87 12.11
N ASP A 123 -18.21 15.87 12.23
CA ASP A 123 -18.66 16.69 11.09
C ASP A 123 -17.48 17.43 10.46
N TYR A 124 -16.61 18.03 11.29
CA TYR A 124 -15.41 18.71 10.81
C TYR A 124 -14.46 17.70 10.14
N THR A 125 -14.28 16.53 10.73
CA THR A 125 -13.40 15.48 10.21
C THR A 125 -13.85 15.00 8.85
N ASN A 126 -15.14 14.73 8.67
CA ASN A 126 -15.70 14.32 7.38
C ASN A 126 -15.43 15.38 6.30
N PHE A 127 -15.66 16.67 6.61
CA PHE A 127 -15.36 17.74 5.66
C PHE A 127 -13.87 17.89 5.38
N PHE A 128 -13.02 17.74 6.40
CA PHE A 128 -11.56 17.78 6.26
C PHE A 128 -11.02 16.67 5.38
N ILE A 129 -11.60 15.46 5.45
CA ILE A 129 -11.26 14.34 4.57
C ILE A 129 -11.51 14.71 3.11
N TYR A 130 -12.67 15.26 2.76
CA TYR A 130 -12.97 15.71 1.39
C TYR A 130 -12.01 16.82 0.93
N TYR A 131 -11.73 17.79 1.82
CA TYR A 131 -10.77 18.85 1.55
C TYR A 131 -9.39 18.28 1.23
N MET A 132 -8.89 17.33 2.05
CA MET A 132 -7.57 16.72 1.87
C MET A 132 -7.49 15.89 0.59
N PHE A 133 -8.49 15.10 0.25
CA PHE A 133 -8.50 14.37 -1.02
C PHE A 133 -8.39 15.30 -2.23
N ASN A 134 -9.12 16.41 -2.22
CA ASN A 134 -9.01 17.40 -3.29
C ASN A 134 -7.62 18.05 -3.34
N ARG A 135 -7.06 18.43 -2.18
CA ARG A 135 -5.70 19.00 -2.10
C ARG A 135 -4.63 18.04 -2.55
N LEU A 136 -4.76 16.75 -2.22
CA LEU A 136 -3.87 15.69 -2.68
C LEU A 136 -3.92 15.56 -4.21
N GLY A 137 -5.08 15.63 -4.83
CA GLY A 137 -5.22 15.64 -6.28
C GLY A 137 -4.50 16.82 -6.95
N LEU A 138 -4.62 18.03 -6.37
CA LEU A 138 -3.91 19.23 -6.84
C LEU A 138 -2.39 19.09 -6.64
N SER A 139 -1.95 18.59 -5.49
CA SER A 139 -0.53 18.36 -5.19
C SER A 139 0.09 17.35 -6.17
N LEU A 140 -0.60 16.25 -6.44
CA LEU A 140 -0.14 15.26 -7.41
C LEU A 140 0.06 15.85 -8.80
N ASN A 141 -0.91 16.63 -9.29
CA ASN A 141 -0.79 17.29 -10.59
C ASN A 141 0.44 18.22 -10.63
N SER A 142 0.63 19.04 -9.57
CA SER A 142 1.81 19.91 -9.48
C SER A 142 3.14 19.13 -9.47
N ILE A 143 3.21 18.00 -8.74
CA ILE A 143 4.39 17.13 -8.71
C ILE A 143 4.66 16.55 -10.11
N LEU A 144 3.63 16.06 -10.80
CA LEU A 144 3.77 15.43 -12.11
C LEU A 144 4.09 16.45 -13.20
N ASP A 145 3.55 17.65 -13.14
CA ASP A 145 3.89 18.74 -14.06
C ASP A 145 5.38 19.12 -13.89
N THR A 146 5.83 19.33 -12.65
CA THR A 146 7.26 19.55 -12.37
C THR A 146 8.11 18.41 -12.93
N TYR A 147 7.71 17.14 -12.67
CA TYR A 147 8.38 15.93 -13.14
C TYR A 147 8.48 15.87 -14.68
N ILE A 148 7.39 16.21 -15.40
CA ILE A 148 7.35 16.17 -16.87
C ILE A 148 8.33 17.18 -17.46
N TYR A 149 8.37 18.40 -16.91
CA TYR A 149 9.15 19.51 -17.46
C TYR A 149 10.57 19.62 -16.90
N THR A 150 10.95 18.78 -15.93
CA THR A 150 12.32 18.76 -15.41
C THR A 150 13.32 18.36 -16.50
N ASN A 151 14.45 19.05 -16.55
CA ASN A 151 15.54 18.84 -17.52
C ASN A 151 15.21 19.14 -18.98
N ILE A 152 14.12 19.85 -19.26
CA ILE A 152 13.82 20.34 -20.61
C ILE A 152 14.37 21.77 -20.73
N ASN A 153 15.46 21.92 -21.49
CA ASN A 153 15.96 23.25 -21.85
C ASN A 153 15.06 23.88 -22.93
N ASP A 154 14.82 25.19 -22.85
CA ASP A 154 13.93 25.97 -23.74
C ASP A 154 14.32 25.95 -25.22
N ASN A 155 15.44 25.36 -25.59
CA ASN A 155 15.86 25.22 -26.97
C ASN A 155 15.19 24.02 -27.64
N LEU A 156 14.45 24.25 -28.72
CA LEU A 156 13.81 23.24 -29.58
C LEU A 156 14.86 22.31 -30.22
N ASN A 157 15.38 21.36 -29.45
CA ASN A 157 16.31 20.36 -29.92
C ASN A 157 15.60 18.99 -30.00
N PRO A 158 15.79 18.13 -31.00
CA PRO A 158 15.18 16.80 -31.10
C PRO A 158 15.39 15.91 -29.87
N THR A 159 16.51 16.07 -29.15
CA THR A 159 16.79 15.39 -27.89
C THR A 159 15.81 15.78 -26.79
N ASN A 160 15.32 17.01 -26.74
CA ASN A 160 14.33 17.47 -25.74
C ASN A 160 12.98 16.79 -25.95
N ASN A 161 12.58 16.50 -27.20
CA ASN A 161 11.36 15.76 -27.48
C ASN A 161 11.42 14.30 -26.96
N SER A 162 12.59 13.67 -27.04
CA SER A 162 12.81 12.32 -26.52
C SER A 162 12.70 12.30 -24.97
N ILE A 163 13.34 13.25 -24.28
CA ILE A 163 13.27 13.40 -22.82
C ILE A 163 11.84 13.67 -22.39
N LEU A 164 11.15 14.62 -23.02
CA LEU A 164 9.76 14.95 -22.73
C LEU A 164 8.85 13.71 -22.88
N ASN A 165 8.97 12.97 -23.98
CA ASN A 165 8.18 11.76 -24.20
C ASN A 165 8.45 10.70 -23.15
N ASN A 166 9.71 10.53 -22.71
CA ASN A 166 10.07 9.60 -21.65
C ASN A 166 9.46 10.04 -20.31
N ASN A 167 9.58 11.31 -19.94
CA ASN A 167 9.00 11.88 -18.74
C ASN A 167 7.47 11.70 -18.69
N ILE A 168 6.77 11.95 -19.82
CA ILE A 168 5.31 11.72 -19.92
C ILE A 168 4.97 10.24 -19.73
N LYS A 169 5.73 9.30 -20.30
CA LYS A 169 5.52 7.86 -20.09
C LYS A 169 5.62 7.48 -18.60
N PHE A 170 6.67 7.94 -17.92
CA PHE A 170 6.85 7.67 -16.49
C PHE A 170 5.75 8.32 -15.64
N ALA A 171 5.37 9.58 -15.92
CA ALA A 171 4.28 10.25 -15.22
C ALA A 171 2.97 9.48 -15.36
N ASN A 172 2.66 8.95 -16.54
CA ASN A 172 1.48 8.13 -16.78
C ASN A 172 1.55 6.81 -15.99
N LYS A 173 2.72 6.16 -15.93
CA LYS A 173 2.90 4.94 -15.10
C LYS A 173 2.68 5.20 -13.62
N ILE A 174 3.20 6.32 -13.10
CA ILE A 174 2.96 6.73 -11.70
C ILE A 174 1.47 7.01 -11.46
N LYS A 175 0.77 7.68 -12.39
CA LYS A 175 -0.69 7.88 -12.30
C LYS A 175 -1.46 6.55 -12.25
N HIS A 176 -1.12 5.61 -13.13
CA HIS A 176 -1.74 4.28 -13.14
C HIS A 176 -1.47 3.51 -11.85
N LEU A 177 -0.21 3.50 -11.39
CA LEU A 177 0.17 2.84 -10.14
C LEU A 177 -0.61 3.43 -8.95
N LEU A 178 -0.68 4.76 -8.86
CA LEU A 178 -1.42 5.45 -7.81
C LEU A 178 -2.90 5.11 -7.86
N SER A 179 -3.55 5.26 -9.03
CA SER A 179 -4.99 4.98 -9.17
C SER A 179 -5.33 3.54 -8.81
N ALA A 180 -4.50 2.57 -9.25
CA ALA A 180 -4.70 1.16 -8.94
C ALA A 180 -4.59 0.91 -7.44
N ASN A 181 -3.54 1.40 -6.77
CA ASN A 181 -3.34 1.14 -5.34
C ASN A 181 -4.34 1.90 -4.45
N LEU A 182 -4.79 3.10 -4.85
CA LEU A 182 -5.85 3.81 -4.14
C LEU A 182 -7.20 3.08 -4.26
N ASN A 183 -7.53 2.55 -5.43
CA ASN A 183 -8.74 1.74 -5.59
C ASN A 183 -8.66 0.48 -4.72
N ILE A 184 -7.53 -0.25 -4.73
CA ILE A 184 -7.32 -1.42 -3.87
C ILE A 184 -7.46 -1.05 -2.39
N LEU A 185 -6.90 0.07 -1.94
CA LEU A 185 -7.04 0.57 -0.56
C LEU A 185 -8.50 0.84 -0.22
N LEU A 186 -9.23 1.56 -1.08
CA LEU A 186 -10.64 1.89 -0.86
C LEU A 186 -11.53 0.64 -0.89
N ASP A 187 -11.27 -0.33 -1.78
CA ASP A 187 -11.95 -1.62 -1.80
C ASP A 187 -11.72 -2.37 -0.48
N GLY A 188 -10.49 -2.34 0.07
CA GLY A 188 -10.18 -2.90 1.38
C GLY A 188 -11.00 -2.25 2.50
N GLN A 189 -11.06 -0.92 2.52
CA GLN A 189 -11.86 -0.17 3.49
C GLN A 189 -13.36 -0.47 3.37
N PHE A 190 -13.86 -0.58 2.14
CA PHE A 190 -15.27 -0.90 1.89
C PHE A 190 -15.63 -2.32 2.33
N ASN A 191 -14.76 -3.30 2.09
CA ASN A 191 -14.95 -4.69 2.53
C ASN A 191 -14.97 -4.80 4.06
N ASP A 192 -14.10 -4.04 4.73
CA ASP A 192 -14.08 -3.98 6.19
C ASP A 192 -15.39 -3.42 6.76
N LEU A 193 -15.88 -2.32 6.21
CA LEU A 193 -17.20 -1.77 6.54
C LEU A 193 -18.32 -2.79 6.36
N GLN A 194 -18.37 -3.51 5.23
CA GLN A 194 -19.40 -4.51 4.98
C GLN A 194 -19.38 -5.64 6.00
N SER A 195 -18.18 -6.09 6.41
CA SER A 195 -18.02 -7.12 7.44
C SER A 195 -18.56 -6.64 8.79
N SER A 196 -18.31 -5.39 9.15
CA SER A 196 -18.80 -4.76 10.38
C SER A 196 -20.33 -4.59 10.37
N PHE A 197 -20.93 -4.20 9.24
CA PHE A 197 -22.39 -4.10 9.08
C PHE A 197 -23.10 -5.44 9.21
N SER A 198 -22.48 -6.52 8.71
CA SER A 198 -23.07 -7.86 8.78
C SER A 198 -23.12 -8.43 10.22
N LYS A 199 -22.25 -7.93 11.10
CA LYS A 199 -22.15 -8.35 12.52
C LYS A 199 -23.13 -7.61 13.44
N LYS A 200 -23.60 -6.38 13.10
CA LYS A 200 -24.49 -5.58 13.98
C LYS A 200 -25.94 -6.07 13.92
N PRO A 201 -26.57 -6.58 15.02
CA PRO A 201 -27.88 -7.25 15.00
C PRO A 201 -29.05 -6.35 14.53
N HIS A 202 -28.99 -5.03 14.79
CA HIS A 202 -30.05 -4.09 14.47
C HIS A 202 -30.17 -3.73 13.00
N GLN A 203 -29.12 -3.88 12.20
CA GLN A 203 -29.14 -3.53 10.78
C GLN A 203 -29.58 -4.68 9.88
N LYS A 204 -29.54 -5.94 10.37
CA LYS A 204 -30.15 -7.09 9.65
C LYS A 204 -31.67 -6.92 9.41
N GLN A 205 -32.36 -6.07 10.20
CA GLN A 205 -33.76 -5.78 10.00
C GLN A 205 -34.07 -4.75 8.91
N LEU A 206 -33.15 -3.82 8.64
CA LEU A 206 -33.31 -2.81 7.58
C LEU A 206 -33.11 -3.40 6.18
N LEU A 207 -32.24 -4.40 6.04
CA LEU A 207 -32.01 -5.11 4.78
C LEU A 207 -33.10 -6.16 4.46
N LYS A 208 -33.99 -6.50 5.42
CA LYS A 208 -35.04 -7.51 5.28
C LYS A 208 -36.44 -6.96 5.01
N LYS A 209 -36.62 -5.65 4.84
CA LYS A 209 -37.90 -5.08 4.46
C LYS A 209 -37.87 -4.53 3.03
N PRO A 210 -38.36 -5.27 2.02
CA PRO A 210 -38.92 -4.62 0.85
C PRO A 210 -40.15 -3.83 1.31
N HIS A 211 -40.27 -2.57 0.94
CA HIS A 211 -41.45 -1.76 1.15
C HIS A 211 -42.68 -2.51 0.59
N GLN A 212 -43.45 -3.10 1.48
CA GLN A 212 -44.86 -3.39 1.19
C GLN A 212 -45.67 -2.16 1.64
N ASN A 213 -45.95 -1.27 0.70
CA ASN A 213 -47.19 -0.52 0.58
C ASN A 213 -47.07 0.54 -0.50
N SER A 214 -47.65 0.24 -1.60
CA SER A 214 -48.68 1.04 -2.28
C SER A 214 -49.02 0.39 -3.60
N GLN A 215 -50.33 0.24 -3.81
CA GLN A 215 -50.96 -0.32 -4.96
C GLN A 215 -50.71 0.50 -6.22
N GLU A 216 -50.80 -0.24 -7.34
CA GLU A 216 -51.15 0.18 -8.71
C GLU A 216 -50.04 0.77 -9.59
N ASN A 217 -49.59 0.05 -10.52
CA ASN A 217 -49.89 -0.05 -11.96
C ASN A 217 -48.72 -0.59 -12.77
N ASP A 218 -48.95 -1.75 -13.32
CA ASP A 218 -48.65 -2.27 -14.65
C ASP A 218 -47.35 -1.95 -15.41
N PHE A 219 -46.83 -3.04 -15.95
CA PHE A 219 -45.85 -3.19 -17.02
C PHE A 219 -44.36 -2.96 -16.64
N ILE A 220 -43.66 -4.08 -16.45
CA ILE A 220 -42.42 -4.41 -17.16
C ILE A 220 -41.99 -5.85 -16.81
N ASP A 221 -41.82 -6.58 -17.83
CA ASP A 221 -41.20 -7.84 -18.18
C ASP A 221 -40.47 -8.69 -17.13
N ASN A 222 -41.01 -9.87 -16.96
CA ASN A 222 -40.57 -11.01 -16.15
C ASN A 222 -39.45 -11.79 -16.86
N LYS A 223 -38.17 -11.37 -16.72
CA LYS A 223 -37.01 -12.17 -17.16
C LYS A 223 -35.83 -12.27 -16.19
N GLY A 224 -35.89 -11.68 -14.99
CA GLY A 224 -34.80 -11.66 -14.01
C GLY A 224 -34.85 -12.72 -12.90
N ALA A 225 -35.98 -13.40 -12.70
CA ALA A 225 -36.20 -14.21 -11.49
C ALA A 225 -35.89 -15.72 -11.60
N ARG A 226 -35.42 -16.20 -12.74
CA ARG A 226 -35.10 -17.65 -12.92
C ARG A 226 -33.67 -18.03 -12.67
N GLY A 227 -32.74 -17.11 -12.45
CA GLY A 227 -31.32 -17.38 -12.21
C GLY A 227 -30.97 -17.72 -10.75
N ALA A 228 -31.71 -17.21 -9.80
CA ALA A 228 -31.38 -17.36 -8.38
C ALA A 228 -31.86 -18.67 -7.75
N GLU A 229 -32.94 -19.29 -8.31
CA GLU A 229 -33.44 -20.59 -7.80
C GLU A 229 -32.70 -21.81 -8.37
N ALA A 230 -32.01 -21.67 -9.49
CA ALA A 230 -31.21 -22.76 -10.08
C ALA A 230 -29.90 -23.00 -9.29
N LEU A 231 -29.28 -21.94 -8.79
CA LEU A 231 -28.05 -22.04 -7.97
C LEU A 231 -28.27 -22.64 -6.58
N ALA A 232 -29.46 -22.51 -6.02
CA ALA A 232 -29.80 -23.07 -4.70
C ALA A 232 -30.16 -24.58 -4.73
N ARG A 233 -30.35 -25.19 -5.90
CA ARG A 233 -30.67 -26.61 -6.05
C ARG A 233 -29.46 -27.50 -6.39
N GLU A 234 -28.38 -26.94 -6.91
CA GLU A 234 -27.14 -27.69 -7.21
C GLU A 234 -26.23 -27.94 -5.99
N SER A 235 -26.45 -27.22 -4.89
CA SER A 235 -25.64 -27.34 -3.66
C SER A 235 -26.01 -28.54 -2.75
N ARG A 236 -26.97 -29.40 -3.13
CA ARG A 236 -27.43 -30.56 -2.32
C ARG A 236 -27.07 -31.94 -2.86
N GLY A 237 -26.15 -32.03 -3.79
CA GLY A 237 -25.91 -33.30 -4.45
C GLY A 237 -24.48 -33.64 -4.82
N ALA A 238 -23.49 -33.38 -3.96
CA ALA A 238 -22.11 -33.83 -4.19
C ALA A 238 -21.42 -34.22 -2.89
N GLU A 239 -21.86 -35.32 -2.27
CA GLU A 239 -20.99 -36.11 -1.41
C GLU A 239 -20.12 -36.98 -2.32
N GLY A 240 -18.96 -36.52 -2.69
CA GLY A 240 -17.98 -37.22 -3.49
C GLY A 240 -16.57 -36.85 -3.08
N SER A 241 -15.87 -37.81 -2.50
CA SER A 241 -14.46 -37.85 -2.07
C SER A 241 -13.55 -36.84 -2.81
N PHE A 242 -13.11 -35.79 -2.15
CA PHE A 242 -12.08 -34.87 -2.65
C PHE A 242 -10.72 -35.15 -2.01
N SER A 243 -9.91 -35.96 -2.72
CA SER A 243 -8.47 -35.90 -2.56
C SER A 243 -7.93 -35.06 -3.73
N LYS A 244 -7.92 -33.74 -3.61
CA LYS A 244 -7.28 -32.84 -4.58
C LYS A 244 -6.30 -31.93 -3.86
N LYS A 245 -5.13 -31.73 -4.48
CA LYS A 245 -4.03 -30.91 -3.98
C LYS A 245 -4.53 -29.49 -3.60
N PRO A 246 -4.00 -28.85 -2.54
CA PRO A 246 -4.46 -27.54 -1.99
C PRO A 246 -4.62 -26.45 -3.04
N HIS A 247 -3.72 -26.35 -4.03
CA HIS A 247 -3.74 -25.32 -5.08
C HIS A 247 -4.99 -25.32 -5.99
N GLN A 248 -5.73 -26.43 -6.11
CA GLN A 248 -6.94 -26.47 -6.95
C GLN A 248 -8.17 -25.91 -6.25
N ASN A 249 -8.15 -25.80 -4.91
CA ASN A 249 -9.25 -25.22 -4.14
C ASN A 249 -9.17 -23.69 -4.09
N ILE A 250 -7.97 -23.09 -4.14
CA ILE A 250 -7.77 -21.64 -4.14
C ILE A 250 -8.41 -20.99 -5.36
N ASP A 251 -8.27 -21.60 -6.55
CA ASP A 251 -8.91 -21.12 -7.79
C ASP A 251 -10.44 -21.21 -7.76
N ALA A 252 -10.99 -22.21 -7.10
CA ALA A 252 -12.43 -22.37 -6.93
C ALA A 252 -12.97 -21.38 -5.90
N LEU A 253 -12.27 -21.21 -4.79
CA LEU A 253 -12.58 -20.27 -3.73
C LEU A 253 -12.46 -18.78 -4.17
N ALA A 254 -11.43 -18.45 -4.93
CA ALA A 254 -11.25 -17.12 -5.52
C ALA A 254 -12.37 -16.77 -6.51
N ARG A 255 -13.01 -17.77 -7.13
CA ARG A 255 -14.20 -17.57 -7.99
C ARG A 255 -15.49 -17.38 -7.20
N GLU A 256 -15.61 -17.99 -6.04
CA GLU A 256 -16.76 -17.80 -5.12
C GLU A 256 -16.71 -16.45 -4.39
N LEU A 257 -15.51 -15.92 -4.17
CA LEU A 257 -15.30 -14.64 -3.50
C LEU A 257 -15.57 -13.46 -4.42
N GLU A 258 -16.51 -13.47 -5.36
CA GLU A 258 -16.99 -12.20 -5.95
C GLU A 258 -16.92 -12.02 -7.45
N GLY A 259 -16.95 -12.83 -8.32
CA GLY A 259 -17.07 -12.40 -9.73
C GLY A 259 -15.94 -11.46 -10.25
N LEU A 260 -15.01 -11.06 -9.41
CA LEU A 260 -13.74 -10.42 -9.73
C LEU A 260 -12.73 -11.54 -9.94
N LYS A 261 -12.33 -11.79 -11.18
CA LYS A 261 -11.20 -12.67 -11.47
C LYS A 261 -9.94 -11.98 -10.93
N PRO A 262 -9.35 -12.44 -9.80
CA PRO A 262 -8.06 -11.90 -9.38
C PRO A 262 -7.04 -12.11 -10.50
N SER A 263 -6.11 -11.17 -10.68
CA SER A 263 -5.03 -11.37 -11.64
C SER A 263 -4.20 -12.59 -11.21
N GLN A 264 -3.63 -13.32 -12.15
CA GLN A 264 -2.75 -14.47 -11.86
C GLN A 264 -1.61 -14.06 -10.89
N GLN A 265 -1.15 -12.82 -10.96
CA GLN A 265 -0.15 -12.27 -10.07
C GLN A 265 -0.63 -12.21 -8.61
N TYR A 266 -1.87 -11.79 -8.39
CA TYR A 266 -2.46 -11.70 -7.04
C TYR A 266 -2.63 -13.08 -6.40
N ILE A 267 -2.99 -14.09 -7.20
CA ILE A 267 -3.03 -15.49 -6.76
C ILE A 267 -1.64 -15.96 -6.31
N ASN A 268 -0.59 -15.65 -7.09
CA ASN A 268 0.79 -16.02 -6.75
C ASN A 268 1.27 -15.38 -5.44
N GLU A 269 0.79 -14.18 -5.10
CA GLU A 269 1.14 -13.48 -3.84
C GLU A 269 0.49 -14.16 -2.63
N ILE A 270 -0.76 -14.57 -2.75
CA ILE A 270 -1.49 -15.31 -1.72
C ILE A 270 -0.84 -16.69 -1.52
N ASP A 271 -0.50 -17.39 -2.60
CA ASP A 271 0.14 -18.70 -2.56
C ASP A 271 1.46 -18.67 -1.76
N VAL A 272 2.30 -17.65 -1.97
CA VAL A 272 3.55 -17.50 -1.20
C VAL A 272 3.30 -17.36 0.30
N ILE A 273 2.22 -16.67 0.70
CA ILE A 273 1.87 -16.48 2.11
C ILE A 273 1.30 -17.80 2.68
N ILE A 274 0.49 -18.51 1.91
CA ILE A 274 -0.06 -19.80 2.30
C ILE A 274 1.07 -20.82 2.49
N ASP A 275 2.06 -20.88 1.59
CA ASP A 275 3.24 -21.75 1.75
C ASP A 275 3.93 -21.52 3.12
N PHE A 276 4.03 -20.25 3.59
CA PHE A 276 4.59 -19.98 4.92
C PHE A 276 3.72 -20.52 6.06
N ILE A 277 2.39 -20.55 5.89
CA ILE A 277 1.45 -21.08 6.88
C ILE A 277 1.48 -22.61 6.86
N GLU A 278 1.43 -23.26 5.70
CA GLU A 278 1.53 -24.72 5.55
C GLU A 278 2.80 -25.28 6.21
N GLU A 279 3.93 -24.57 6.08
CA GLU A 279 5.17 -24.95 6.73
C GLU A 279 5.16 -24.86 8.26
N THR A 280 4.12 -24.35 8.89
CA THR A 280 3.93 -24.42 10.35
C THR A 280 3.45 -25.79 10.80
N GLY A 281 2.97 -26.64 9.87
CA GLY A 281 2.39 -27.94 10.16
C GLY A 281 0.95 -27.86 10.68
N LEU A 282 0.26 -26.75 10.46
CA LEU A 282 -1.14 -26.58 10.81
C LEU A 282 -1.99 -27.52 9.94
N GLU A 283 -2.88 -28.31 10.55
CA GLU A 283 -3.85 -29.11 9.82
C GLU A 283 -4.94 -28.19 9.24
N GLU A 284 -5.03 -28.16 7.91
CA GLU A 284 -5.99 -27.31 7.21
C GLU A 284 -7.36 -28.00 7.14
N THR A 285 -8.40 -27.21 7.45
CA THR A 285 -9.79 -27.51 7.11
C THR A 285 -10.27 -26.49 6.07
N ASP A 286 -11.28 -26.84 5.27
CA ASP A 286 -11.83 -25.92 4.24
C ASP A 286 -12.28 -24.57 4.86
N GLU A 287 -12.84 -24.59 6.07
CA GLU A 287 -13.29 -23.39 6.78
C GLU A 287 -12.11 -22.53 7.24
N LEU A 288 -11.02 -23.16 7.73
CA LEU A 288 -9.80 -22.48 8.17
C LEU A 288 -9.11 -21.82 6.98
N SER A 289 -8.96 -22.56 5.86
CA SER A 289 -8.36 -22.04 4.62
C SER A 289 -9.13 -20.82 4.09
N LEU A 290 -10.47 -20.84 4.12
CA LEU A 290 -11.29 -19.72 3.71
C LEU A 290 -11.11 -18.49 4.63
N ALA A 291 -11.03 -18.69 5.95
CA ALA A 291 -10.81 -17.61 6.91
C ALA A 291 -9.43 -16.96 6.72
N MET A 292 -8.38 -17.78 6.47
CA MET A 292 -7.03 -17.31 6.18
C MET A 292 -6.99 -16.47 4.91
N ILE A 293 -7.54 -16.95 3.80
CA ILE A 293 -7.55 -16.24 2.51
C ILE A 293 -8.28 -14.90 2.65
N ARG A 294 -9.42 -14.85 3.34
CA ARG A 294 -10.15 -13.60 3.58
C ARG A 294 -9.33 -12.60 4.38
N ASN A 295 -8.62 -13.05 5.42
CA ASN A 295 -7.75 -12.19 6.21
C ASN A 295 -6.57 -11.67 5.38
N ILE A 296 -5.93 -12.54 4.58
CA ILE A 296 -4.82 -12.17 3.69
C ILE A 296 -5.31 -11.13 2.67
N ASP A 297 -6.42 -11.39 1.98
CA ASP A 297 -7.02 -10.49 0.98
C ASP A 297 -7.32 -9.10 1.56
N LEU A 298 -7.98 -9.06 2.72
CA LEU A 298 -8.31 -7.80 3.39
C LEU A 298 -7.06 -7.00 3.73
N ASN A 299 -6.08 -7.64 4.35
CA ASN A 299 -4.85 -6.99 4.82
C ASN A 299 -3.93 -6.57 3.66
N MET A 300 -3.89 -7.35 2.57
CA MET A 300 -3.20 -6.94 1.36
C MET A 300 -3.85 -5.71 0.73
N LYS A 301 -5.16 -5.58 0.74
CA LYS A 301 -5.86 -4.40 0.25
C LYS A 301 -5.65 -3.19 1.16
N LYS A 302 -5.84 -3.31 2.46
CA LYS A 302 -5.76 -2.19 3.42
C LYS A 302 -4.32 -1.72 3.66
N THR A 303 -3.40 -2.64 3.86
CA THR A 303 -2.03 -2.32 4.32
C THR A 303 -1.00 -2.39 3.20
N SER A 304 -0.98 -3.49 2.41
CA SER A 304 0.08 -3.71 1.43
C SER A 304 0.02 -2.78 0.23
N SER A 305 -1.17 -2.31 -0.18
CA SER A 305 -1.35 -1.39 -1.31
C SER A 305 -0.47 -0.13 -1.21
N LEU A 306 -0.36 0.46 -0.02
CA LEU A 306 0.48 1.64 0.20
C LEU A 306 1.98 1.32 0.29
N PHE A 307 2.37 0.11 0.70
CA PHE A 307 3.75 -0.36 0.58
C PHE A 307 4.13 -0.52 -0.89
N THR A 308 3.25 -1.13 -1.68
CA THR A 308 3.43 -1.28 -3.14
C THR A 308 3.52 0.08 -3.82
N LEU A 309 2.64 1.01 -3.48
CA LEU A 309 2.71 2.38 -4.00
C LEU A 309 4.06 3.03 -3.67
N SER A 310 4.55 2.89 -2.43
CA SER A 310 5.81 3.50 -1.98
C SER A 310 7.02 2.95 -2.74
N ILE A 311 7.15 1.63 -2.79
CA ILE A 311 8.32 0.94 -3.34
C ILE A 311 8.34 1.04 -4.86
N CYS A 312 7.22 0.76 -5.52
CA CYS A 312 7.14 0.79 -6.97
C CYS A 312 7.25 2.21 -7.54
N SER A 313 6.70 3.24 -6.86
CA SER A 313 6.92 4.62 -7.30
C SER A 313 8.35 5.08 -7.06
N GLY A 314 8.98 4.68 -5.95
CA GLY A 314 10.41 4.92 -5.72
C GLY A 314 11.25 4.35 -6.87
N PHE A 315 11.00 3.10 -7.25
CA PHE A 315 11.69 2.47 -8.36
C PHE A 315 11.42 3.16 -9.72
N LEU A 316 10.20 3.55 -10.01
CA LEU A 316 9.87 4.34 -11.21
C LEU A 316 10.61 5.69 -11.23
N LEU A 317 10.70 6.36 -10.08
CA LEU A 317 11.46 7.60 -9.94
C LEU A 317 12.96 7.35 -10.17
N GLN A 318 13.53 6.25 -9.68
CA GLN A 318 14.92 5.87 -9.96
C GLN A 318 15.18 5.67 -11.45
N LEU A 319 14.32 4.93 -12.16
CA LEU A 319 14.44 4.72 -13.60
C LEU A 319 14.36 6.04 -14.35
N TRP A 320 13.47 6.95 -13.94
CA TRP A 320 13.38 8.28 -14.53
C TRP A 320 14.62 9.13 -14.27
N ILE A 321 15.12 9.19 -13.02
CA ILE A 321 16.32 9.94 -12.66
C ILE A 321 17.52 9.49 -13.49
N LYS A 322 17.66 8.18 -13.71
CA LYS A 322 18.73 7.58 -14.49
C LYS A 322 18.45 7.56 -15.99
N GLN A 323 17.30 8.08 -16.45
CA GLN A 323 16.84 8.09 -17.83
C GLN A 323 16.81 6.69 -18.48
N TYR A 324 16.44 5.67 -17.70
CA TYR A 324 16.31 4.31 -18.18
C TYR A 324 14.97 4.07 -18.87
N GLU A 325 14.95 3.15 -19.83
CA GLU A 325 13.73 2.70 -20.50
C GLU A 325 12.99 1.69 -19.61
N PHE A 326 11.75 1.99 -19.25
CA PHE A 326 10.95 1.12 -18.36
C PHE A 326 10.81 -0.30 -18.90
N GLU A 327 10.68 -0.45 -20.21
CA GLU A 327 10.44 -1.71 -20.90
C GLU A 327 11.52 -2.77 -20.56
N LYS A 328 12.76 -2.34 -20.34
CA LYS A 328 13.87 -3.21 -19.91
C LYS A 328 13.76 -3.72 -18.49
N TYR A 329 12.98 -3.03 -17.64
CA TYR A 329 12.85 -3.32 -16.21
C TYR A 329 11.45 -3.82 -15.80
N THR A 330 10.59 -4.14 -16.78
CA THR A 330 9.22 -4.59 -16.51
C THR A 330 9.18 -5.81 -15.58
N ILE A 331 10.04 -6.80 -15.83
CA ILE A 331 10.11 -8.02 -14.99
C ILE A 331 10.52 -7.67 -13.54
N ILE A 332 11.49 -6.78 -13.39
CA ILE A 332 11.95 -6.32 -12.06
C ILE A 332 10.82 -5.58 -11.34
N TYR A 333 10.12 -4.69 -12.05
CA TYR A 333 8.97 -3.96 -11.51
C TYR A 333 7.87 -4.90 -11.00
N GLU A 334 7.52 -5.96 -11.75
CA GLU A 334 6.53 -6.94 -11.31
C GLU A 334 7.03 -7.74 -10.09
N LYS A 335 8.31 -8.11 -10.04
CA LYS A 335 8.91 -8.75 -8.86
C LYS A 335 8.88 -7.83 -7.63
N LEU A 336 9.14 -6.54 -7.81
CA LEU A 336 9.05 -5.56 -6.71
C LEU A 336 7.62 -5.37 -6.22
N LYS A 337 6.60 -5.47 -7.07
CA LYS A 337 5.19 -5.46 -6.66
C LYS A 337 4.88 -6.62 -5.72
N ILE A 338 5.24 -7.85 -6.11
CA ILE A 338 5.05 -9.04 -5.27
C ILE A 338 5.79 -8.87 -3.94
N TRP A 339 7.06 -8.47 -4.00
CA TRP A 339 7.89 -8.26 -2.82
C TRP A 339 7.30 -7.22 -1.86
N SER A 340 6.80 -6.11 -2.39
CA SER A 340 6.22 -5.03 -1.60
C SER A 340 4.88 -5.41 -0.96
N ASN A 341 4.06 -6.21 -1.63
CA ASN A 341 2.82 -6.73 -1.07
C ASN A 341 3.10 -7.67 0.11
N ILE A 342 4.07 -8.57 -0.03
CA ILE A 342 4.48 -9.46 1.05
C ILE A 342 5.08 -8.67 2.22
N LEU A 343 5.91 -7.64 1.96
CA LEU A 343 6.43 -6.76 3.02
C LEU A 343 5.30 -6.09 3.80
N GLY A 344 4.31 -5.55 3.10
CA GLY A 344 3.14 -4.92 3.72
C GLY A 344 2.34 -5.90 4.58
N TYR A 345 2.17 -7.13 4.11
CA TYR A 345 1.47 -8.17 4.86
C TYR A 345 2.29 -8.63 6.09
N MET A 346 3.62 -8.81 5.98
CA MET A 346 4.46 -9.10 7.15
C MET A 346 4.43 -7.97 8.18
N PHE A 347 4.35 -6.72 7.73
CA PHE A 347 4.15 -5.59 8.63
C PHE A 347 2.81 -5.72 9.38
N GLN A 348 1.72 -6.05 8.68
CA GLN A 348 0.40 -6.26 9.29
C GLN A 348 0.40 -7.43 10.29
N ILE A 349 1.01 -8.57 9.92
CA ILE A 349 1.15 -9.70 10.85
C ILE A 349 1.85 -9.27 12.16
N SER A 350 2.85 -8.39 12.07
CA SER A 350 3.50 -7.88 13.29
C SER A 350 2.58 -6.99 14.13
N ASP A 351 1.67 -6.24 13.52
CA ASP A 351 0.63 -5.48 14.22
C ASP A 351 -0.40 -6.43 14.84
N ASP A 352 -0.89 -7.43 14.09
CA ASP A 352 -1.85 -8.44 14.56
C ASP A 352 -1.34 -9.20 15.80
N ILE A 353 -0.03 -9.50 15.88
CA ILE A 353 0.58 -10.16 17.06
C ILE A 353 0.57 -9.23 18.28
N LEU A 354 0.82 -7.94 18.07
CA LEU A 354 0.87 -6.94 19.15
C LEU A 354 -0.53 -6.59 19.67
N ASP A 355 -1.49 -6.48 18.77
CA ASP A 355 -2.84 -5.99 19.07
C ASP A 355 -3.84 -7.14 19.27
N MET A 356 -3.38 -8.41 19.38
CA MET A 356 -4.21 -9.61 19.44
C MET A 356 -5.30 -9.56 20.52
N GLU A 357 -4.97 -9.06 21.71
CA GLU A 357 -5.92 -9.00 22.84
C GLU A 357 -6.95 -7.89 22.63
N ASP A 358 -6.52 -6.72 22.13
CA ASP A 358 -7.39 -5.59 21.84
C ASP A 358 -8.33 -5.91 20.68
N ASP A 359 -7.82 -6.56 19.62
CA ASP A 359 -8.62 -7.00 18.48
C ASP A 359 -9.65 -8.06 18.87
N ALA A 360 -9.31 -8.97 19.79
CA ALA A 360 -10.26 -9.96 20.30
C ALA A 360 -11.42 -9.30 21.04
N VAL A 361 -11.15 -8.23 21.81
CA VAL A 361 -12.19 -7.47 22.51
C VAL A 361 -13.08 -6.68 21.55
N LYS A 362 -12.49 -6.13 20.49
CA LYS A 362 -13.19 -5.33 19.45
C LYS A 362 -13.86 -6.19 18.38
N ASP A 363 -13.66 -7.51 18.37
CA ASP A 363 -14.07 -8.44 17.29
C ASP A 363 -13.50 -8.05 15.91
N ASN A 364 -12.28 -7.51 15.89
CA ASN A 364 -11.56 -7.17 14.67
C ASN A 364 -10.90 -8.41 14.04
N PRO A 365 -10.84 -8.49 12.70
CA PRO A 365 -10.15 -9.58 12.02
C PRO A 365 -8.65 -9.57 12.35
N ASN A 366 -8.13 -10.67 12.91
CA ASN A 366 -6.74 -10.82 13.29
C ASN A 366 -6.27 -12.24 12.98
N ILE A 367 -5.14 -12.38 12.27
CA ILE A 367 -4.63 -13.69 11.84
C ILE A 367 -4.28 -14.60 13.05
N CYS A 368 -3.88 -14.02 14.19
CA CYS A 368 -3.60 -14.80 15.40
C CYS A 368 -4.83 -15.53 15.95
N GLN A 369 -6.04 -15.02 15.68
CA GLN A 369 -7.29 -15.70 16.05
C GLN A 369 -7.58 -16.90 15.14
N ILE A 370 -7.01 -16.90 13.92
CA ILE A 370 -7.24 -17.94 12.93
C ILE A 370 -6.22 -19.08 13.09
N ILE A 371 -4.91 -18.77 13.15
CA ILE A 371 -3.83 -19.78 13.14
C ILE A 371 -3.07 -19.88 14.48
N GLY A 372 -3.39 -19.06 15.45
CA GLY A 372 -2.70 -18.97 16.74
C GLY A 372 -1.44 -18.10 16.71
N LYS A 373 -1.08 -17.52 17.85
CA LYS A 373 0.04 -16.59 18.01
C LYS A 373 1.40 -17.20 17.63
N ASP A 374 1.64 -18.46 18.02
CA ASP A 374 2.91 -19.13 17.79
C ASP A 374 3.12 -19.39 16.30
N ASN A 375 2.11 -19.91 15.59
CA ASN A 375 2.16 -20.10 14.14
C ASN A 375 2.32 -18.77 13.41
N THR A 376 1.59 -17.73 13.83
CA THR A 376 1.71 -16.38 13.26
C THR A 376 3.14 -15.84 13.40
N SER A 377 3.79 -16.06 14.55
CA SER A 377 5.19 -15.66 14.79
C SER A 377 6.17 -16.43 13.89
N ILE A 378 5.91 -17.70 13.62
CA ILE A 378 6.70 -18.51 12.68
C ILE A 378 6.54 -17.97 11.26
N VAL A 379 5.32 -17.71 10.81
CA VAL A 379 5.01 -17.14 9.49
C VAL A 379 5.72 -15.80 9.31
N LEU A 380 5.66 -14.91 10.30
CA LEU A 380 6.36 -13.63 10.26
C LEU A 380 7.87 -13.78 10.05
N LYS A 381 8.52 -14.65 10.84
CA LYS A 381 9.98 -14.87 10.75
C LYS A 381 10.38 -15.45 9.39
N LYS A 382 9.62 -16.41 8.88
CA LYS A 382 9.85 -17.02 7.55
C LYS A 382 9.64 -16.00 6.44
N GLY A 383 8.53 -15.25 6.44
CA GLY A 383 8.24 -14.23 5.46
C GLY A 383 9.30 -13.13 5.43
N CYS A 384 9.78 -12.67 6.60
CA CYS A 384 10.89 -11.70 6.68
C CYS A 384 12.20 -12.27 6.14
N GLY A 385 12.51 -13.55 6.39
CA GLY A 385 13.65 -14.25 5.79
C GLY A 385 13.55 -14.32 4.26
N TRP A 386 12.37 -14.68 3.74
CA TRP A 386 12.08 -14.71 2.31
C TRP A 386 12.26 -13.32 1.66
N LEU A 387 11.76 -12.26 2.30
CA LEU A 387 11.89 -10.88 1.83
C LEU A 387 13.36 -10.49 1.64
N PHE A 388 14.21 -10.78 2.63
CA PHE A 388 15.63 -10.42 2.56
C PHE A 388 16.40 -11.20 1.48
N VAL A 389 16.10 -12.48 1.29
CA VAL A 389 16.70 -13.29 0.24
C VAL A 389 16.27 -12.80 -1.15
N ASN A 390 14.98 -12.52 -1.33
CA ASN A 390 14.46 -12.17 -2.66
C ASN A 390 14.83 -10.75 -3.09
N ILE A 391 14.93 -9.77 -2.17
CA ILE A 391 15.39 -8.44 -2.57
C ILE A 391 16.85 -8.47 -3.08
N LYS A 392 17.71 -9.33 -2.49
CA LYS A 392 19.07 -9.52 -3.00
C LYS A 392 19.09 -10.10 -4.41
N LYS A 393 18.20 -11.08 -4.70
CA LYS A 393 18.06 -11.65 -6.03
C LYS A 393 17.61 -10.60 -7.04
N ILE A 394 16.61 -9.78 -6.67
CA ILE A 394 16.09 -8.68 -7.51
C ILE A 394 17.22 -7.70 -7.85
N VAL A 395 18.02 -7.27 -6.86
CA VAL A 395 19.16 -6.36 -7.08
C VAL A 395 20.21 -7.00 -8.00
N LEU A 396 20.51 -8.29 -7.82
CA LEU A 396 21.45 -8.99 -8.68
C LEU A 396 20.94 -9.04 -10.14
N GLU A 397 19.68 -9.37 -10.34
CA GLU A 397 19.06 -9.40 -11.67
C GLU A 397 19.01 -8.03 -12.34
N CYS A 398 18.78 -6.94 -11.59
CA CYS A 398 18.88 -5.59 -12.10
C CYS A 398 20.24 -5.31 -12.75
N ASN A 399 21.29 -5.84 -12.15
CA ASN A 399 22.68 -5.53 -12.54
C ASN A 399 23.27 -6.52 -13.57
N THR A 400 22.69 -7.72 -13.73
CA THR A 400 23.13 -8.69 -14.75
C THR A 400 22.60 -8.37 -16.16
N ASN A 401 21.51 -7.62 -16.27
CA ASN A 401 20.91 -7.21 -17.55
C ASN A 401 21.56 -5.96 -18.16
N LEU A 402 22.60 -5.43 -17.54
CA LEU A 402 23.35 -4.27 -18.05
C LEU A 402 24.48 -4.75 -18.95
N ASP A 403 24.51 -4.29 -20.22
CA ASP A 403 25.65 -4.44 -21.10
C ASP A 403 26.92 -3.92 -20.42
N ASN A 404 27.99 -4.73 -20.42
CA ASN A 404 29.26 -4.55 -19.69
C ASN A 404 30.04 -3.25 -20.00
N THR A 405 29.42 -2.25 -20.62
CA THR A 405 30.11 -1.06 -21.12
C THR A 405 30.08 0.16 -20.21
N ASN A 406 29.26 0.19 -19.14
CA ASN A 406 29.20 1.36 -18.24
C ASN A 406 28.91 0.97 -16.80
N THR A 407 29.92 0.92 -15.97
CA THR A 407 29.84 0.69 -14.51
C THR A 407 29.07 1.78 -13.72
N TYR A 408 28.72 2.90 -14.38
CA TYR A 408 28.00 4.02 -13.76
C TYR A 408 26.47 3.88 -13.80
N ASN A 409 25.95 2.86 -14.48
CA ASN A 409 24.51 2.71 -14.77
C ASN A 409 23.85 1.56 -14.00
N SER A 410 24.33 1.21 -12.80
CA SER A 410 23.71 0.16 -12.01
C SER A 410 22.48 0.67 -11.23
N ILE A 411 21.46 -0.19 -11.09
CA ILE A 411 20.36 0.01 -10.16
C ILE A 411 20.86 -0.37 -8.76
N HIS A 412 20.71 0.54 -7.82
CA HIS A 412 21.10 0.32 -6.43
C HIS A 412 19.90 0.48 -5.51
N PHE A 413 19.81 -0.41 -4.53
CA PHE A 413 18.96 -0.25 -3.36
C PHE A 413 19.84 -0.33 -2.11
N ASN A 414 19.56 0.49 -1.14
CA ASN A 414 20.29 0.46 0.14
C ASN A 414 19.85 -0.78 0.94
N LEU A 415 20.50 -1.94 0.65
CA LEU A 415 20.17 -3.23 1.25
C LEU A 415 20.34 -3.25 2.77
N ASP A 416 21.26 -2.45 3.33
CA ASP A 416 21.47 -2.37 4.78
C ASP A 416 20.26 -1.72 5.46
N VAL A 417 19.73 -0.65 4.88
CA VAL A 417 18.53 0.01 5.42
C VAL A 417 17.29 -0.86 5.20
N ILE A 418 17.16 -1.54 4.05
CA ILE A 418 16.08 -2.49 3.81
C ILE A 418 16.13 -3.62 4.84
N LYS A 419 17.32 -4.16 5.12
CA LYS A 419 17.52 -5.16 6.16
C LYS A 419 17.11 -4.64 7.53
N GLU A 420 17.52 -3.42 7.89
CA GLU A 420 17.15 -2.78 9.16
C GLU A 420 15.62 -2.65 9.30
N ILE A 421 14.91 -2.34 8.21
CA ILE A 421 13.43 -2.27 8.20
C ILE A 421 12.82 -3.65 8.47
N ILE A 422 13.27 -4.69 7.75
CA ILE A 422 12.80 -6.06 7.92
C ILE A 422 13.10 -6.57 9.34
N ASP A 423 14.31 -6.35 9.84
CA ASP A 423 14.70 -6.75 11.20
C ASP A 423 13.83 -6.05 12.28
N LYS A 424 13.46 -4.78 12.06
CA LYS A 424 12.56 -4.04 12.96
C LYS A 424 11.15 -4.63 13.00
N ILE A 425 10.63 -5.15 11.89
CA ILE A 425 9.33 -5.83 11.86
C ILE A 425 9.36 -7.05 12.78
N VAL A 426 10.41 -7.88 12.71
CA VAL A 426 10.55 -9.05 13.60
C VAL A 426 10.76 -8.64 15.06
N LYS A 427 11.63 -7.67 15.32
CA LYS A 427 11.95 -7.25 16.70
C LYS A 427 10.76 -6.66 17.46
N ARG A 428 9.76 -6.12 16.78
CA ARG A 428 8.54 -5.58 17.41
C ARG A 428 7.77 -6.62 18.23
N ILE A 429 7.86 -7.88 17.87
CA ILE A 429 7.16 -8.97 18.57
C ILE A 429 8.02 -9.66 19.65
N GLU A 430 9.29 -9.30 19.76
CA GLU A 430 10.23 -9.87 20.73
C GLU A 430 10.36 -9.01 22.02
N THR A 431 9.78 -7.81 22.00
CA THR A 431 9.73 -6.86 23.14
C THR A 431 8.42 -6.98 23.88
#